data_8860682c6fd2e525296838caabcffc5b
#
_entry.id   8860682c6fd2e525296838caabcffc5b
#
_cell.length_a   1.000
_cell.length_b   1.000
_cell.length_c   1.000
_cell.angle_alpha   90.00
_cell.angle_beta   90.00
_cell.angle_gamma   90.00
#
_symmetry.space_group_name_H-M   'P 1'
#
loop_
_entity.id
_entity.type
_entity.pdbx_description
1 polymer ?
#
loop_
_entity_poly.entity_id
_entity_poly.type
_entity_poly.pdbx_seq_one_letter_code
_entity_poly.pdbx_strand_id
1 'polypeptide(L)'
;MSFKYSVFTVMTPDLSIEDAARVLAQLGYDGVEWRVNVLPKDTSAPPDYWAANRCALDINNLSKSAKEAKTFCERXGLSVPALGTYLQADDCETIEACMLAAKTLNCTQIRVNVPNYDKSIGYHRLFETAVEKYRAVESLAKKHEIKANFEIHMGTICPSAGLARRFAEHFDPKYVGTIYDPGNLVFEGFEQWKMGLEVLGEYLAHVHIKNANWVMIKEEMSAKRWEPTWAPLQDGQVFLPDVIRALKEIDYTGWLSVEDFSQGDTMTKLRNNIRFLRFIEKSLE
;
A
#
# COMPACT_ATOMS: atom_id res chain seq x y z
N MET A 1 14.80 3.06 17.92
CA MET A 1 13.95 1.89 17.56
C MET A 1 14.01 1.70 16.06
N SER A 2 14.24 0.46 15.58
CA SER A 2 14.37 0.19 14.14
C SER A 2 13.00 -0.16 13.55
N PHE A 3 12.73 0.34 12.35
CA PHE A 3 11.50 0.01 11.64
C PHE A 3 11.51 -1.44 11.15
N LYS A 4 10.32 -2.00 10.97
CA LYS A 4 10.12 -3.28 10.30
C LYS A 4 9.75 -3.01 8.84
N TYR A 5 10.36 -3.75 7.94
CA TYR A 5 10.18 -3.58 6.50
C TYR A 5 9.48 -4.79 5.90
N SER A 6 8.43 -4.53 5.14
CA SER A 6 7.75 -5.55 4.33
C SER A 6 7.77 -5.15 2.86
N VAL A 7 7.27 -6.01 2.01
CA VAL A 7 7.10 -5.74 0.58
C VAL A 7 5.65 -6.02 0.23
N PHE A 8 5.02 -5.08 -0.48
CA PHE A 8 3.71 -5.32 -1.07
C PHE A 8 3.90 -6.09 -2.38
N THR A 9 3.36 -7.30 -2.44
CA THR A 9 3.69 -8.26 -3.49
C THR A 9 3.17 -7.90 -4.88
N VAL A 10 2.46 -6.78 -5.02
CA VAL A 10 2.17 -6.24 -6.35
C VAL A 10 3.46 -5.97 -7.14
N MET A 11 4.56 -5.60 -6.45
CA MET A 11 5.83 -5.29 -7.11
C MET A 11 6.69 -6.52 -7.44
N THR A 12 6.20 -7.74 -7.13
CA THR A 12 6.94 -8.99 -7.39
C THR A 12 6.16 -9.94 -8.33
N PRO A 13 5.71 -9.45 -9.50
CA PRO A 13 4.73 -10.18 -10.32
C PRO A 13 5.22 -11.51 -10.87
N ASP A 14 6.51 -11.71 -10.93
CA ASP A 14 7.18 -12.89 -11.49
C ASP A 14 7.42 -14.02 -10.48
N LEU A 15 7.15 -13.75 -9.18
CA LEU A 15 7.36 -14.75 -8.12
C LEU A 15 6.04 -15.45 -7.76
N SER A 16 6.16 -16.71 -7.32
CA SER A 16 5.06 -17.38 -6.61
C SER A 16 5.01 -16.87 -5.17
N ILE A 17 3.90 -17.11 -4.45
CA ILE A 17 3.83 -16.72 -3.03
C ILE A 17 4.90 -17.45 -2.19
N GLU A 18 5.23 -18.71 -2.53
CA GLU A 18 6.30 -19.45 -1.84
C GLU A 18 7.68 -18.83 -2.12
N ASP A 19 7.96 -18.52 -3.38
CA ASP A 19 9.25 -17.90 -3.75
C ASP A 19 9.38 -16.50 -3.13
N ALA A 20 8.30 -15.72 -3.14
CA ALA A 20 8.32 -14.39 -2.52
C ALA A 20 8.66 -14.49 -1.03
N ALA A 21 7.99 -15.38 -0.28
CA ALA A 21 8.29 -15.55 1.13
C ALA A 21 9.76 -15.93 1.34
N ARG A 22 10.25 -16.89 0.55
CA ARG A 22 11.66 -17.35 0.66
C ARG A 22 12.65 -16.22 0.35
N VAL A 23 12.42 -15.50 -0.76
CA VAL A 23 13.32 -14.42 -1.22
C VAL A 23 13.33 -13.26 -0.23
N LEU A 24 12.16 -12.84 0.24
CA LEU A 24 12.06 -11.70 1.18
C LEU A 24 12.82 -12.02 2.48
N ALA A 25 12.64 -13.21 3.01
CA ALA A 25 13.37 -13.64 4.23
C ALA A 25 14.89 -13.65 3.98
N GLN A 26 15.34 -14.19 2.84
CA GLN A 26 16.77 -14.25 2.49
C GLN A 26 17.40 -12.86 2.34
N LEU A 27 16.61 -11.87 1.88
CA LEU A 27 17.11 -10.50 1.69
C LEU A 27 17.04 -9.66 2.99
N GLY A 28 16.43 -10.20 4.06
CA GLY A 28 16.38 -9.53 5.35
C GLY A 28 15.18 -8.60 5.55
N TYR A 29 14.10 -8.82 4.81
CA TYR A 29 12.81 -8.19 5.12
C TYR A 29 12.20 -8.86 6.34
N ASP A 30 11.40 -8.10 7.09
CA ASP A 30 10.76 -8.58 8.31
C ASP A 30 9.36 -9.18 8.03
N GLY A 31 8.79 -8.86 6.86
CA GLY A 31 7.45 -9.31 6.54
C GLY A 31 7.09 -9.20 5.07
N VAL A 32 5.85 -9.58 4.76
CA VAL A 32 5.28 -9.50 3.42
C VAL A 32 3.84 -9.00 3.51
N GLU A 33 3.52 -8.00 2.70
CA GLU A 33 2.15 -7.55 2.50
C GLU A 33 1.60 -8.23 1.26
N TRP A 34 0.64 -9.13 1.47
CA TRP A 34 0.12 -9.94 0.37
C TRP A 34 -0.91 -9.16 -0.46
N ARG A 35 -0.66 -9.11 -1.75
CA ARG A 35 -1.68 -8.71 -2.72
C ARG A 35 -2.82 -9.74 -2.69
N VAL A 36 -4.08 -9.28 -2.73
CA VAL A 36 -5.25 -10.17 -2.86
C VAL A 36 -5.91 -9.82 -4.18
N ASN A 37 -5.94 -10.77 -5.11
CA ASN A 37 -6.54 -10.53 -6.43
C ASN A 37 -6.82 -11.86 -7.13
N VAL A 38 -7.46 -11.78 -8.29
CA VAL A 38 -7.63 -12.95 -9.16
C VAL A 38 -6.27 -13.30 -9.76
N LEU A 39 -5.90 -14.57 -9.72
CA LEU A 39 -4.65 -15.03 -10.34
C LEU A 39 -4.81 -15.10 -11.86
N PRO A 40 -3.75 -14.84 -12.63
CA PRO A 40 -3.82 -14.94 -14.08
C PRO A 40 -4.09 -16.38 -14.52
N LYS A 41 -5.04 -16.54 -15.46
CA LYS A 41 -5.36 -17.85 -16.03
C LYS A 41 -4.25 -18.30 -16.98
N ASP A 42 -3.66 -17.36 -17.70
CA ASP A 42 -2.57 -17.63 -18.65
C ASP A 42 -1.26 -17.23 -18.01
N THR A 43 -0.45 -18.22 -17.67
CA THR A 43 0.88 -18.01 -17.09
C THR A 43 1.99 -17.97 -18.13
N SER A 44 1.66 -18.08 -19.43
CA SER A 44 2.65 -17.96 -20.50
C SER A 44 3.01 -16.50 -20.81
N ALA A 45 2.11 -15.57 -20.50
CA ALA A 45 2.35 -14.14 -20.71
C ALA A 45 3.49 -13.64 -19.78
N PRO A 46 4.30 -12.70 -20.24
CA PRO A 46 5.31 -12.09 -19.37
C PRO A 46 4.65 -11.46 -18.15
N PRO A 47 5.23 -11.64 -16.95
CA PRO A 47 4.62 -11.05 -15.73
C PRO A 47 4.58 -9.53 -15.80
N ASP A 48 3.50 -8.94 -15.28
CA ASP A 48 3.39 -7.51 -15.10
C ASP A 48 2.72 -7.23 -13.75
N TYR A 49 2.74 -5.99 -13.30
CA TYR A 49 2.22 -5.63 -11.97
C TYR A 49 0.73 -5.90 -11.81
N TRP A 50 -0.03 -5.96 -12.90
CA TRP A 50 -1.50 -5.91 -12.86
C TRP A 50 -2.15 -7.21 -13.28
N ALA A 51 -2.27 -7.44 -14.62
CA ALA A 51 -3.04 -8.56 -15.16
C ALA A 51 -2.29 -9.89 -15.10
N ALA A 52 -0.98 -9.87 -15.28
CA ALA A 52 -0.13 -11.07 -15.30
C ALA A 52 0.70 -11.23 -14.02
N ASN A 53 0.21 -10.72 -12.91
CA ASN A 53 0.89 -10.82 -11.61
C ASN A 53 0.56 -12.17 -10.95
N ARG A 54 1.58 -12.97 -10.71
CA ARG A 54 1.45 -14.32 -10.12
C ARG A 54 1.56 -14.33 -8.60
N CYS A 55 1.97 -13.20 -7.99
CA CYS A 55 2.29 -13.12 -6.57
C CYS A 55 1.12 -12.49 -5.78
N ALA A 56 0.06 -13.26 -5.64
CA ALA A 56 -1.14 -12.79 -4.92
C ALA A 56 -1.82 -13.96 -4.22
N LEU A 57 -2.55 -13.68 -3.18
CA LEU A 57 -3.52 -14.62 -2.63
C LEU A 57 -4.72 -14.65 -3.57
N ASP A 58 -5.10 -15.84 -4.01
CA ASP A 58 -6.21 -16.02 -4.96
C ASP A 58 -7.54 -15.69 -4.30
N ILE A 59 -8.16 -14.61 -4.72
CA ILE A 59 -9.43 -14.15 -4.16
C ILE A 59 -10.56 -15.19 -4.36
N ASN A 60 -10.46 -16.01 -5.41
CA ASN A 60 -11.45 -17.05 -5.69
C ASN A 60 -11.27 -18.30 -4.81
N ASN A 61 -10.11 -18.45 -4.18
CA ASN A 61 -9.79 -19.56 -3.27
C ASN A 61 -9.09 -19.05 -2.02
N LEU A 62 -9.60 -17.95 -1.48
CA LEU A 62 -8.89 -17.14 -0.49
C LEU A 62 -8.54 -17.91 0.80
N SER A 63 -9.46 -18.73 1.30
CA SER A 63 -9.20 -19.54 2.51
C SER A 63 -8.02 -20.50 2.32
N LYS A 64 -7.95 -21.17 1.17
CA LYS A 64 -6.83 -22.08 0.83
C LYS A 64 -5.53 -21.27 0.69
N SER A 65 -5.59 -20.23 -0.12
CA SER A 65 -4.43 -19.38 -0.43
C SER A 65 -3.83 -18.76 0.85
N ALA A 66 -4.68 -18.31 1.78
CA ALA A 66 -4.22 -17.74 3.06
C ALA A 66 -3.52 -18.81 3.94
N LYS A 67 -4.02 -20.06 3.95
CA LYS A 67 -3.39 -21.15 4.71
C LYS A 67 -2.01 -21.49 4.14
N GLU A 68 -1.90 -21.54 2.81
CA GLU A 68 -0.61 -21.78 2.14
C GLU A 68 0.38 -20.65 2.46
N ALA A 69 -0.05 -19.41 2.30
CA ALA A 69 0.79 -18.24 2.60
C ALA A 69 1.22 -18.23 4.08
N LYS A 70 0.32 -18.60 5.00
CA LYS A 70 0.67 -18.72 6.42
C LYS A 70 1.83 -19.71 6.60
N THR A 71 1.72 -20.88 5.99
CA THR A 71 2.75 -21.92 6.08
C THR A 71 4.10 -21.40 5.57
N PHE A 72 4.11 -20.70 4.45
CA PHE A 72 5.33 -20.14 3.89
C PHE A 72 5.92 -19.04 4.78
N CYS A 73 5.08 -18.15 5.29
CA CYS A 73 5.52 -17.07 6.20
C CYS A 73 6.10 -17.64 7.50
N GLU A 74 5.43 -18.62 8.11
CA GLU A 74 5.91 -19.27 9.36
C GLU A 74 7.25 -19.96 9.14
N ARG A 75 7.42 -20.60 8.04
CA ARG A 75 8.69 -21.23 7.67
C ARG A 75 9.82 -20.22 7.53
N UNK A 76 9.45 -18.87 6.95
CA UNK A 76 10.27 -18.05 6.75
C UNK A 76 10.44 -17.21 7.68
N GLY A 77 9.85 -17.21 8.81
CA GLY A 77 9.92 -16.27 9.92
C GLY A 77 9.42 -14.88 9.58
N LEU A 78 8.54 -14.76 8.58
CA LEU A 78 8.00 -13.48 8.12
C LEU A 78 6.66 -13.18 8.80
N SER A 79 6.45 -11.90 9.15
CA SER A 79 5.13 -11.40 9.59
C SER A 79 4.31 -10.95 8.39
N VAL A 80 2.98 -10.87 8.57
CA VAL A 80 2.07 -10.31 7.55
C VAL A 80 1.43 -9.05 8.13
N PRO A 81 1.96 -7.86 7.83
CA PRO A 81 1.44 -6.61 8.42
C PRO A 81 0.10 -6.16 7.86
N ALA A 82 -0.19 -6.45 6.59
CA ALA A 82 -1.40 -5.99 5.92
C ALA A 82 -1.73 -6.91 4.74
N LEU A 83 -2.99 -6.88 4.30
CA LEU A 83 -3.41 -7.44 3.02
C LEU A 83 -3.82 -6.30 2.09
N GLY A 84 -3.19 -6.23 0.92
CA GLY A 84 -3.49 -5.22 -0.09
C GLY A 84 -4.55 -5.71 -1.06
N THR A 85 -5.81 -5.34 -0.84
CA THR A 85 -6.92 -5.67 -1.75
C THR A 85 -7.19 -4.49 -2.68
N TYR A 86 -8.02 -4.71 -3.70
CA TYR A 86 -8.49 -3.66 -4.62
C TYR A 86 -10.00 -3.45 -4.48
N LEU A 87 -10.57 -3.90 -3.36
CA LEU A 87 -12.01 -3.87 -3.12
C LEU A 87 -12.50 -2.47 -2.83
N GLN A 88 -13.70 -2.18 -3.33
CA GLN A 88 -14.44 -0.97 -3.02
C GLN A 88 -15.43 -1.26 -1.86
N ALA A 89 -15.87 -0.22 -1.18
CA ALA A 89 -16.67 -0.34 0.05
C ALA A 89 -18.05 -0.99 -0.14
N ASP A 90 -18.50 -1.20 -1.37
CA ASP A 90 -19.79 -1.84 -1.66
C ASP A 90 -19.70 -3.38 -1.77
N ASP A 91 -18.50 -3.97 -1.79
CA ASP A 91 -18.34 -5.43 -1.86
C ASP A 91 -18.10 -6.00 -0.46
N CYS A 92 -19.11 -5.88 0.40
CA CYS A 92 -19.00 -6.29 1.81
C CYS A 92 -18.73 -7.80 1.98
N GLU A 93 -19.27 -8.63 1.08
CA GLU A 93 -19.07 -10.09 1.16
C GLU A 93 -17.58 -10.44 0.96
N THR A 94 -16.97 -9.88 -0.07
CA THR A 94 -15.55 -10.15 -0.35
C THR A 94 -14.64 -9.48 0.70
N ILE A 95 -15.01 -8.28 1.17
CA ILE A 95 -14.29 -7.59 2.27
C ILE A 95 -14.26 -8.50 3.52
N GLU A 96 -15.42 -9.07 3.90
CA GLU A 96 -15.50 -9.96 5.04
C GLU A 96 -14.63 -11.21 4.84
N ALA A 97 -14.64 -11.80 3.64
CA ALA A 97 -13.77 -12.95 3.33
C ALA A 97 -12.29 -12.58 3.49
N CYS A 98 -11.90 -11.35 3.07
CA CYS A 98 -10.52 -10.89 3.25
C CYS A 98 -10.15 -10.68 4.72
N MET A 99 -11.10 -10.22 5.55
CA MET A 99 -10.86 -10.09 7.00
C MET A 99 -10.67 -11.46 7.66
N LEU A 100 -11.41 -12.48 7.22
CA LEU A 100 -11.24 -13.86 7.72
C LEU A 100 -9.86 -14.43 7.28
N ALA A 101 -9.44 -14.14 6.05
CA ALA A 101 -8.10 -14.51 5.57
C ALA A 101 -7.00 -13.81 6.38
N ALA A 102 -7.20 -12.53 6.71
CA ALA A 102 -6.27 -11.78 7.55
C ALA A 102 -6.13 -12.45 8.93
N LYS A 103 -7.23 -12.86 9.54
CA LYS A 103 -7.18 -13.61 10.81
C LYS A 103 -6.37 -14.90 10.68
N THR A 104 -6.57 -15.64 9.58
CA THR A 104 -5.80 -16.87 9.33
C THR A 104 -4.30 -16.58 9.31
N LEU A 105 -3.90 -15.43 8.79
CA LEU A 105 -2.50 -15.01 8.64
C LEU A 105 -1.94 -14.27 9.86
N ASN A 106 -2.71 -14.13 10.94
CA ASN A 106 -2.37 -13.29 12.09
C ASN A 106 -2.11 -11.83 11.67
N CYS A 107 -2.79 -11.38 10.64
CA CYS A 107 -2.72 -10.03 10.08
C CYS A 107 -3.86 -9.20 10.66
N THR A 108 -3.61 -7.95 11.02
CA THR A 108 -4.58 -7.13 11.74
C THR A 108 -5.25 -6.07 10.88
N GLN A 109 -4.90 -5.97 9.59
CA GLN A 109 -5.46 -4.91 8.76
C GLN A 109 -5.51 -5.30 7.28
N ILE A 110 -6.49 -4.74 6.58
CA ILE A 110 -6.64 -4.92 5.13
C ILE A 110 -6.86 -3.56 4.47
N ARG A 111 -6.53 -3.46 3.17
CA ARG A 111 -6.86 -2.26 2.40
C ARG A 111 -8.26 -2.40 1.80
N VAL A 112 -9.09 -1.33 1.94
CA VAL A 112 -10.38 -1.18 1.27
C VAL A 112 -10.40 0.23 0.66
N ASN A 113 -10.53 0.32 -0.64
CA ASN A 113 -10.34 1.58 -1.36
C ASN A 113 -11.49 2.57 -1.18
N VAL A 114 -11.16 3.86 -1.31
CA VAL A 114 -12.14 4.92 -1.52
C VAL A 114 -12.35 5.07 -3.05
N PRO A 115 -13.48 5.66 -3.48
CA PRO A 115 -13.75 5.75 -4.91
C PRO A 115 -12.81 6.69 -5.65
N ASN A 116 -12.63 6.41 -6.94
CA ASN A 116 -11.96 7.34 -7.84
C ASN A 116 -12.80 8.61 -7.98
N TYR A 117 -12.12 9.73 -8.21
CA TYR A 117 -12.80 10.98 -8.52
C TYR A 117 -13.44 10.87 -9.92
N ASP A 118 -14.72 11.21 -10.00
CA ASP A 118 -15.48 11.25 -11.24
C ASP A 118 -16.07 12.65 -11.37
N LYS A 119 -15.54 13.43 -12.33
CA LYS A 119 -15.95 14.82 -12.55
C LYS A 119 -17.43 14.94 -12.96
N SER A 120 -18.03 13.88 -13.52
CA SER A 120 -19.45 13.92 -13.90
C SER A 120 -20.37 13.83 -12.68
N ILE A 121 -19.89 13.27 -11.57
CA ILE A 121 -20.62 13.14 -10.30
C ILE A 121 -20.27 14.32 -9.37
N GLY A 122 -19.00 14.66 -9.30
CA GLY A 122 -18.47 15.74 -8.47
C GLY A 122 -18.07 15.27 -7.07
N TYR A 123 -17.11 16.00 -6.47
CA TYR A 123 -16.46 15.62 -5.22
C TYR A 123 -17.45 15.43 -4.07
N HIS A 124 -18.35 16.40 -3.85
CA HIS A 124 -19.22 16.37 -2.65
C HIS A 124 -20.11 15.13 -2.64
N ARG A 125 -20.73 14.82 -3.78
CA ARG A 125 -21.62 13.66 -3.89
C ARG A 125 -20.86 12.35 -3.75
N LEU A 126 -19.67 12.23 -4.38
CA LEU A 126 -18.80 11.07 -4.23
C LEU A 126 -18.40 10.88 -2.76
N PHE A 127 -18.03 11.97 -2.09
CA PHE A 127 -17.60 11.95 -0.69
C PHE A 127 -18.73 11.45 0.23
N GLU A 128 -19.93 12.06 0.10
CA GLU A 128 -21.08 11.69 0.93
C GLU A 128 -21.46 10.21 0.75
N THR A 129 -21.50 9.75 -0.51
CA THR A 129 -21.80 8.35 -0.84
C THR A 129 -20.72 7.42 -0.28
N ALA A 130 -19.45 7.81 -0.38
CA ALA A 130 -18.35 7.00 0.14
C ALA A 130 -18.40 6.87 1.66
N VAL A 131 -18.70 7.97 2.37
CA VAL A 131 -18.84 7.92 3.84
C VAL A 131 -19.97 6.95 4.21
N GLU A 132 -21.12 7.06 3.54
CA GLU A 132 -22.28 6.18 3.79
C GLU A 132 -21.90 4.70 3.60
N LYS A 133 -21.28 4.36 2.46
CA LYS A 133 -20.88 2.98 2.16
C LYS A 133 -19.83 2.46 3.15
N TYR A 134 -18.88 3.32 3.52
CA TYR A 134 -17.77 2.90 4.39
C TYR A 134 -18.21 2.60 5.82
N ARG A 135 -19.43 3.03 6.23
CA ARG A 135 -20.03 2.64 7.52
C ARG A 135 -20.17 1.11 7.64
N ALA A 136 -20.52 0.44 6.54
CA ALA A 136 -20.62 -1.03 6.53
C ALA A 136 -19.23 -1.67 6.66
N VAL A 137 -18.21 -1.07 6.03
CA VAL A 137 -16.82 -1.53 6.16
C VAL A 137 -16.36 -1.39 7.62
N GLU A 138 -16.64 -0.24 8.25
CA GLU A 138 -16.31 -0.03 9.67
C GLU A 138 -16.98 -1.07 10.57
N SER A 139 -18.25 -1.41 10.28
CA SER A 139 -18.98 -2.43 11.04
C SER A 139 -18.34 -3.82 10.92
N LEU A 140 -17.88 -4.19 9.71
CA LEU A 140 -17.14 -5.43 9.50
C LEU A 140 -15.78 -5.41 10.21
N ALA A 141 -15.07 -4.29 10.15
CA ALA A 141 -13.80 -4.10 10.84
C ALA A 141 -13.96 -4.32 12.36
N LYS A 142 -15.02 -3.75 12.92
CA LYS A 142 -15.36 -3.89 14.33
C LYS A 142 -15.72 -5.34 14.66
N LYS A 143 -16.56 -5.98 13.85
CA LYS A 143 -17.01 -7.37 14.03
C LYS A 143 -15.83 -8.35 14.06
N HIS A 144 -14.86 -8.15 13.18
CA HIS A 144 -13.74 -9.07 13.01
C HIS A 144 -12.47 -8.62 13.73
N GLU A 145 -12.45 -7.41 14.29
CA GLU A 145 -11.26 -6.80 14.90
C GLU A 145 -10.09 -6.74 13.91
N ILE A 146 -10.41 -6.44 12.64
CA ILE A 146 -9.44 -6.25 11.54
C ILE A 146 -9.64 -4.83 11.03
N LYS A 147 -8.62 -3.99 11.12
CA LYS A 147 -8.70 -2.60 10.67
C LYS A 147 -8.83 -2.52 9.15
N ALA A 148 -9.73 -1.69 8.66
CA ALA A 148 -9.86 -1.38 7.23
C ALA A 148 -9.16 -0.06 6.94
N ASN A 149 -8.14 -0.10 6.09
CA ASN A 149 -7.38 1.10 5.72
C ASN A 149 -7.65 1.46 4.27
N PHE A 150 -7.82 2.75 4.00
CA PHE A 150 -7.79 3.24 2.62
C PHE A 150 -6.45 3.92 2.36
N GLU A 151 -6.01 3.82 1.13
CA GLU A 151 -4.72 4.37 0.72
C GLU A 151 -4.89 5.81 0.24
N ILE A 152 -3.96 6.69 0.59
CA ILE A 152 -3.82 8.00 -0.03
C ILE A 152 -3.32 7.75 -1.45
N HIS A 153 -4.17 8.04 -2.45
CA HIS A 153 -3.89 7.60 -3.82
C HIS A 153 -4.39 8.62 -4.84
N MET A 154 -3.52 8.93 -5.79
CA MET A 154 -3.89 9.80 -6.92
C MET A 154 -5.11 9.26 -7.65
N GLY A 155 -5.91 10.16 -8.18
CA GLY A 155 -7.12 9.83 -8.94
C GLY A 155 -8.32 9.48 -8.07
N THR A 156 -8.16 9.37 -6.75
CA THR A 156 -9.27 9.09 -5.83
C THR A 156 -9.78 10.38 -5.18
N ILE A 157 -10.80 10.27 -4.34
CA ILE A 157 -11.27 11.42 -3.54
C ILE A 157 -10.35 11.74 -2.36
N CYS A 158 -9.30 10.91 -2.12
CA CYS A 158 -8.34 11.08 -1.02
C CYS A 158 -6.89 11.08 -1.55
N PRO A 159 -6.50 12.06 -2.40
CA PRO A 159 -5.13 12.07 -2.94
C PRO A 159 -4.11 12.75 -2.04
N SER A 160 -4.51 13.29 -0.89
CA SER A 160 -3.63 14.00 0.03
C SER A 160 -3.96 13.66 1.48
N ALA A 161 -3.03 13.92 2.39
CA ALA A 161 -3.27 13.67 3.82
C ALA A 161 -4.45 14.50 4.36
N GLY A 162 -4.59 15.74 3.91
CA GLY A 162 -5.71 16.59 4.31
C GLY A 162 -7.06 16.02 3.88
N LEU A 163 -7.18 15.58 2.62
CA LEU A 163 -8.43 14.98 2.14
C LEU A 163 -8.66 13.60 2.76
N ALA A 164 -7.61 12.83 3.00
CA ALA A 164 -7.73 11.54 3.69
C ALA A 164 -8.21 11.74 5.13
N ARG A 165 -7.65 12.71 5.86
CA ARG A 165 -8.10 13.04 7.23
C ARG A 165 -9.58 13.44 7.24
N ARG A 166 -9.99 14.30 6.30
CA ARG A 166 -11.38 14.71 6.17
C ARG A 166 -12.33 13.52 6.03
N PHE A 167 -11.93 12.50 5.29
CA PHE A 167 -12.73 11.27 5.14
C PHE A 167 -12.64 10.39 6.39
N ALA A 168 -11.44 10.17 6.90
CA ALA A 168 -11.19 9.26 8.02
C ALA A 168 -11.92 9.70 9.30
N GLU A 169 -12.02 11.01 9.56
CA GLU A 169 -12.61 11.52 10.81
C GLU A 169 -14.12 11.25 10.97
N HIS A 170 -14.76 10.68 9.95
CA HIS A 170 -16.14 10.18 10.04
C HIS A 170 -16.22 8.80 10.73
N PHE A 171 -15.08 8.16 11.04
CA PHE A 171 -15.00 6.78 11.55
C PHE A 171 -14.10 6.70 12.78
N ASP A 172 -14.21 5.59 13.51
CA ASP A 172 -13.37 5.31 14.67
C ASP A 172 -11.96 4.89 14.20
N PRO A 173 -10.88 5.59 14.60
CA PRO A 173 -9.52 5.25 14.19
C PRO A 173 -9.07 3.85 14.64
N LYS A 174 -9.77 3.24 15.59
CA LYS A 174 -9.50 1.84 15.95
C LYS A 174 -9.81 0.89 14.80
N TYR A 175 -10.82 1.21 13.97
CA TYR A 175 -11.35 0.31 12.94
C TYR A 175 -11.10 0.77 11.52
N VAL A 176 -10.89 2.07 11.32
CA VAL A 176 -10.60 2.64 9.98
C VAL A 176 -9.34 3.47 10.09
N GLY A 177 -8.43 3.27 9.14
CA GLY A 177 -7.19 4.03 9.10
C GLY A 177 -6.78 4.36 7.68
N THR A 178 -5.59 4.94 7.55
CA THR A 178 -5.03 5.34 6.27
C THR A 178 -3.69 4.65 6.02
N ILE A 179 -3.41 4.42 4.74
CA ILE A 179 -2.07 4.06 4.27
C ILE A 179 -1.46 5.33 3.69
N TYR A 180 -0.36 5.78 4.26
CA TYR A 180 0.39 6.94 3.77
C TYR A 180 1.37 6.47 2.70
N ASP A 181 1.34 7.08 1.53
CA ASP A 181 2.21 6.71 0.41
C ASP A 181 2.82 7.97 -0.22
N PRO A 182 4.09 8.28 0.10
CA PRO A 182 4.73 9.49 -0.42
C PRO A 182 4.94 9.47 -1.94
N GLY A 183 5.07 8.30 -2.57
CA GLY A 183 5.17 8.20 -4.02
C GLY A 183 3.87 8.60 -4.72
N ASN A 184 2.74 8.18 -4.19
CA ASN A 184 1.42 8.59 -4.69
C ASN A 184 1.23 10.11 -4.53
N LEU A 185 1.74 10.68 -3.44
CA LEU A 185 1.66 12.13 -3.19
C LEU A 185 2.44 12.93 -4.24
N VAL A 186 3.52 12.40 -4.81
CA VAL A 186 4.22 13.06 -5.91
C VAL A 186 3.32 13.19 -7.13
N PHE A 187 2.48 12.19 -7.41
CA PHE A 187 1.54 12.22 -8.53
C PHE A 187 0.46 13.29 -8.32
N GLU A 188 -0.11 13.34 -7.11
CA GLU A 188 -1.22 14.25 -6.80
C GLU A 188 -1.27 14.46 -5.28
N GLY A 189 -1.48 15.69 -4.85
CA GLY A 189 -1.66 15.98 -3.44
C GLY A 189 -0.39 16.20 -2.64
N PHE A 190 0.72 16.51 -3.28
CA PHE A 190 2.03 16.69 -2.68
C PHE A 190 1.98 17.69 -1.52
N GLU A 191 2.19 17.20 -0.30
CA GLU A 191 2.23 17.99 0.94
C GLU A 191 3.60 17.80 1.61
N GLN A 192 3.94 18.72 2.50
CA GLN A 192 5.14 18.57 3.33
C GLN A 192 4.99 17.30 4.20
N TRP A 193 6.00 16.42 4.20
CA TRP A 193 5.87 15.05 4.74
C TRP A 193 5.43 15.03 6.19
N LYS A 194 6.13 15.73 7.07
CA LYS A 194 5.81 15.72 8.51
C LYS A 194 4.42 16.30 8.77
N MET A 195 4.10 17.43 8.11
CA MET A 195 2.77 18.04 8.24
C MET A 195 1.66 17.05 7.86
N GLY A 196 1.82 16.35 6.73
CA GLY A 196 0.83 15.36 6.30
C GLY A 196 0.66 14.24 7.32
N LEU A 197 1.77 13.74 7.85
CA LEU A 197 1.74 12.68 8.88
C LEU A 197 1.07 13.18 10.17
N GLU A 198 1.37 14.40 10.60
CA GLU A 198 0.72 15.01 11.78
C GLU A 198 -0.78 15.19 11.56
N VAL A 199 -1.20 15.61 10.36
CA VAL A 199 -2.62 15.78 10.00
C VAL A 199 -3.36 14.44 10.12
N LEU A 200 -2.76 13.35 9.67
CA LEU A 200 -3.37 12.02 9.79
C LEU A 200 -3.49 11.58 11.25
N GLY A 201 -2.47 11.85 12.08
CA GLY A 201 -2.49 11.52 13.50
C GLY A 201 -2.86 10.06 13.75
N GLU A 202 -3.87 9.85 14.59
CA GLU A 202 -4.30 8.49 14.99
C GLU A 202 -4.89 7.64 13.85
N TYR A 203 -5.17 8.24 12.70
CA TYR A 203 -5.63 7.52 11.51
C TYR A 203 -4.47 6.95 10.68
N LEU A 204 -3.22 7.32 10.97
CA LEU A 204 -2.04 6.75 10.28
C LEU A 204 -1.86 5.30 10.72
N ALA A 205 -2.26 4.36 9.89
CA ALA A 205 -2.27 2.94 10.25
C ALA A 205 -1.15 2.14 9.57
N HIS A 206 -0.71 2.57 8.39
CA HIS A 206 0.27 1.84 7.60
C HIS A 206 1.01 2.82 6.69
N VAL A 207 2.21 2.46 6.24
CA VAL A 207 3.00 3.31 5.34
C VAL A 207 3.53 2.46 4.19
N HIS A 208 3.25 2.92 2.96
CA HIS A 208 3.94 2.42 1.77
C HIS A 208 5.17 3.28 1.48
N ILE A 209 6.23 2.66 1.03
CA ILE A 209 7.47 3.34 0.63
C ILE A 209 7.60 3.18 -0.88
N LYS A 210 7.45 4.30 -1.57
CA LYS A 210 7.39 4.39 -3.03
C LYS A 210 8.01 5.71 -3.47
N ASN A 211 8.45 5.80 -4.71
CA ASN A 211 8.99 7.06 -5.22
C ASN A 211 8.54 7.33 -6.66
N ALA A 212 8.58 8.58 -7.05
CA ALA A 212 8.09 9.04 -8.34
C ALA A 212 8.80 10.33 -8.74
N ASN A 213 8.71 10.64 -10.03
CA ASN A 213 9.25 11.88 -10.64
C ASN A 213 8.21 12.51 -11.54
N TRP A 214 8.31 13.83 -11.73
CA TRP A 214 7.65 14.52 -12.83
C TRP A 214 8.67 14.72 -13.94
N VAL A 215 8.33 14.29 -15.16
CA VAL A 215 9.21 14.40 -16.32
C VAL A 215 8.57 15.25 -17.40
N MET A 216 9.37 16.08 -18.07
CA MET A 216 8.91 16.91 -19.17
C MET A 216 8.80 16.02 -20.41
N ILE A 217 7.59 15.90 -20.97
CA ILE A 217 7.34 15.00 -22.10
C ILE A 217 7.25 15.71 -23.44
N LYS A 218 6.81 16.97 -23.47
CA LYS A 218 6.75 17.76 -24.71
C LYS A 218 6.56 19.24 -24.39
N GLU A 219 6.76 20.06 -25.43
CA GLU A 219 6.39 21.44 -25.40
C GLU A 219 5.26 21.67 -26.45
N GLU A 220 4.21 22.36 -26.06
CA GLU A 220 3.02 22.56 -26.87
C GLU A 220 2.41 23.91 -26.50
N MET A 221 2.05 24.72 -27.51
CA MET A 221 1.49 26.07 -27.31
C MET A 221 2.38 26.96 -26.43
N SER A 222 3.70 26.84 -26.59
CA SER A 222 4.73 27.56 -25.83
C SER A 222 4.69 27.23 -24.31
N ALA A 223 4.16 26.07 -23.93
CA ALA A 223 4.12 25.60 -22.55
C ALA A 223 4.68 24.18 -22.47
N LYS A 224 5.36 23.89 -21.38
CA LYS A 224 5.91 22.56 -21.14
C LYS A 224 4.85 21.67 -20.49
N ARG A 225 4.70 20.47 -21.02
CA ARG A 225 3.84 19.47 -20.44
C ARG A 225 4.67 18.48 -19.63
N TRP A 226 4.28 18.29 -18.39
CA TRP A 226 4.92 17.37 -17.44
C TRP A 226 3.98 16.24 -17.10
N GLU A 227 4.51 15.04 -16.91
CA GLU A 227 3.72 13.90 -16.47
C GLU A 227 4.49 13.13 -15.38
N PRO A 228 3.77 12.53 -14.43
CA PRO A 228 4.43 11.77 -13.38
C PRO A 228 4.79 10.37 -13.88
N THR A 229 5.87 9.81 -13.33
CA THR A 229 6.35 8.45 -13.63
C THR A 229 6.96 7.85 -12.37
N TRP A 230 6.91 6.52 -12.25
CA TRP A 230 7.51 5.84 -11.10
C TRP A 230 9.04 5.91 -11.17
N ALA A 231 9.67 5.98 -10.02
CA ALA A 231 11.12 6.10 -9.88
C ALA A 231 11.66 5.09 -8.87
N PRO A 232 12.93 4.66 -9.02
CA PRO A 232 13.58 3.90 -7.96
C PRO A 232 13.58 4.69 -6.64
N LEU A 233 13.60 4.00 -5.53
CA LEU A 233 13.51 4.65 -4.21
C LEU A 233 14.57 5.74 -4.02
N GLN A 234 15.79 5.55 -4.59
CA GLN A 234 16.89 6.50 -4.46
C GLN A 234 16.78 7.73 -5.38
N ASP A 235 16.01 7.63 -6.47
CA ASP A 235 16.10 8.59 -7.58
C ASP A 235 14.84 9.43 -7.81
N GLY A 236 13.84 9.30 -6.95
CA GLY A 236 12.59 10.05 -7.09
C GLY A 236 12.58 11.37 -6.32
N GLN A 237 11.51 12.12 -6.49
CA GLN A 237 11.31 13.42 -5.84
C GLN A 237 11.01 13.29 -4.34
N VAL A 238 10.63 12.11 -3.87
CA VAL A 238 10.55 11.86 -2.43
C VAL A 238 11.96 11.68 -1.89
N PHE A 239 12.44 12.64 -1.11
CA PHE A 239 13.71 12.49 -0.40
C PHE A 239 13.41 11.61 0.84
N LEU A 240 13.51 10.29 0.66
CA LEU A 240 13.11 9.32 1.68
C LEU A 240 13.75 9.52 3.05
N PRO A 241 14.99 10.02 3.17
CA PRO A 241 15.50 10.32 4.51
C PRO A 241 14.63 11.30 5.31
N ASP A 242 13.99 12.28 4.64
CA ASP A 242 13.09 13.21 5.35
C ASP A 242 11.79 12.50 5.78
N VAL A 243 11.26 11.59 4.94
CA VAL A 243 10.07 10.80 5.31
C VAL A 243 10.39 9.91 6.52
N ILE A 244 11.51 9.20 6.47
CA ILE A 244 11.94 8.30 7.57
C ILE A 244 12.16 9.11 8.86
N ARG A 245 12.80 10.28 8.75
CA ARG A 245 13.00 11.20 9.90
C ARG A 245 11.65 11.64 10.46
N ALA A 246 10.73 12.08 9.60
CA ALA A 246 9.40 12.53 10.02
C ALA A 246 8.64 11.42 10.75
N LEU A 247 8.70 10.17 10.24
CA LEU A 247 8.07 9.02 10.90
C LEU A 247 8.67 8.77 12.29
N LYS A 248 9.99 8.89 12.45
CA LYS A 248 10.65 8.78 13.76
C LYS A 248 10.19 9.90 14.70
N GLU A 249 10.09 11.13 14.20
CA GLU A 249 9.73 12.32 15.00
C GLU A 249 8.28 12.28 15.51
N ILE A 250 7.40 11.57 14.83
CA ILE A 250 6.00 11.39 15.29
C ILE A 250 5.81 10.08 16.07
N ASP A 251 6.90 9.40 16.40
CA ASP A 251 6.91 8.12 17.12
C ASP A 251 6.09 7.02 16.41
N TYR A 252 6.13 7.00 15.08
CA TYR A 252 5.46 5.94 14.31
C TYR A 252 6.17 4.61 14.57
N THR A 253 5.40 3.58 14.98
CA THR A 253 5.94 2.24 15.31
C THR A 253 5.43 1.15 14.38
N GLY A 254 4.69 1.54 13.34
CA GLY A 254 4.12 0.59 12.39
C GLY A 254 5.13 0.11 11.34
N TRP A 255 4.63 -0.51 10.32
CA TRP A 255 5.40 -1.12 9.25
C TRP A 255 5.65 -0.15 8.10
N LEU A 256 6.78 -0.34 7.43
CA LEU A 256 7.10 0.32 6.16
C LEU A 256 7.10 -0.76 5.08
N SER A 257 6.11 -0.71 4.19
CA SER A 257 5.91 -1.71 3.16
C SER A 257 6.37 -1.17 1.79
N VAL A 258 7.35 -1.80 1.19
CA VAL A 258 7.94 -1.32 -0.06
C VAL A 258 7.04 -1.67 -1.25
N GLU A 259 6.79 -0.66 -2.10
CA GLU A 259 6.03 -0.79 -3.34
C GLU A 259 6.77 -0.05 -4.45
N ASP A 260 7.63 -0.73 -5.19
CA ASP A 260 8.54 -0.12 -6.18
C ASP A 260 8.12 -0.51 -7.61
N PHE A 261 7.50 0.42 -8.31
CA PHE A 261 7.06 0.24 -9.71
C PHE A 261 8.07 0.74 -10.75
N SER A 262 9.30 1.07 -10.32
CA SER A 262 10.32 1.51 -11.27
C SER A 262 10.75 0.38 -12.21
N GLN A 263 11.47 0.74 -13.26
CA GLN A 263 12.02 -0.21 -14.22
C GLN A 263 13.10 -1.08 -13.56
N GLY A 264 13.20 -2.32 -13.98
CA GLY A 264 14.23 -3.25 -13.50
C GLY A 264 13.65 -4.57 -13.03
N ASP A 265 14.55 -5.54 -12.84
CA ASP A 265 14.14 -6.86 -12.39
C ASP A 265 13.83 -6.88 -10.89
N THR A 266 12.90 -7.75 -10.54
CA THR A 266 12.38 -7.88 -9.16
C THR A 266 13.49 -8.10 -8.14
N MET A 267 14.42 -9.00 -8.39
CA MET A 267 15.45 -9.36 -7.41
C MET A 267 16.40 -8.20 -7.12
N THR A 268 16.79 -7.46 -8.17
CA THR A 268 17.67 -6.30 -8.03
C THR A 268 16.96 -5.20 -7.24
N LYS A 269 15.70 -4.92 -7.55
CA LYS A 269 14.92 -3.92 -6.81
C LYS A 269 14.78 -4.30 -5.34
N LEU A 270 14.36 -5.53 -5.05
CA LEU A 270 14.19 -5.98 -3.66
C LEU A 270 15.50 -5.81 -2.86
N ARG A 271 16.63 -6.24 -3.43
CA ARG A 271 17.94 -6.13 -2.77
C ARG A 271 18.36 -4.68 -2.54
N ASN A 272 18.21 -3.85 -3.55
CA ASN A 272 18.61 -2.44 -3.48
C ASN A 272 17.75 -1.67 -2.50
N ASN A 273 16.43 -1.91 -2.52
CA ASN A 273 15.48 -1.20 -1.66
C ASN A 273 15.75 -1.45 -0.18
N ILE A 274 15.90 -2.71 0.23
CA ILE A 274 16.13 -2.99 1.66
C ILE A 274 17.48 -2.44 2.12
N ARG A 275 18.54 -2.56 1.29
CA ARG A 275 19.86 -1.99 1.61
C ARG A 275 19.78 -0.48 1.78
N PHE A 276 19.08 0.20 0.88
CA PHE A 276 18.94 1.65 0.92
C PHE A 276 18.17 2.09 2.18
N LEU A 277 17.07 1.44 2.48
CA LEU A 277 16.23 1.79 3.64
C LEU A 277 16.99 1.57 4.96
N ARG A 278 17.68 0.43 5.09
CA ARG A 278 18.52 0.17 6.28
C ARG A 278 19.69 1.18 6.39
N PHE A 279 20.26 1.58 5.25
CA PHE A 279 21.32 2.61 5.23
C PHE A 279 20.78 3.97 5.73
N ILE A 280 19.60 4.39 5.23
CA ILE A 280 18.97 5.64 5.71
C ILE A 280 18.76 5.55 7.22
N GLU A 281 18.16 4.47 7.67
CA GLU A 281 17.81 4.33 9.09
C GLU A 281 19.04 4.43 9.98
N LYS A 282 20.11 3.73 9.60
CA LYS A 282 21.40 3.78 10.31
C LYS A 282 22.02 5.17 10.29
N SER A 283 21.87 5.90 9.17
CA SER A 283 22.43 7.26 9.03
C SER A 283 21.66 8.29 9.86
N LEU A 284 20.46 7.97 10.32
CA LEU A 284 19.63 8.85 11.15
C LEU A 284 19.73 8.52 12.65
N GLU A 285 20.55 7.55 13.03
CA GLU A 285 20.85 7.22 14.43
C GLU A 285 21.91 8.15 15.01
#